data_d49eac7baa6ca2161bd1e1d59431c9b1
#
_entry.id   d49eac7baa6ca2161bd1e1d59431c9b1
#
_cell.length_a   1.000
_cell.length_b   1.000
_cell.length_c   1.000
_cell.angle_alpha   90.00
_cell.angle_beta   90.00
_cell.angle_gamma   90.00
#
_symmetry.space_group_name_H-M   'P 1'
#
loop_
_entity.id
_entity.type
_entity.pdbx_description
1 polymer ?
#
loop_
_entity_poly.entity_id
_entity_poly.type
_entity_poly.pdbx_seq_one_letter_code
_entity_poly.pdbx_strand_id
1 'polypeptide(L)'
;MAQLLSNLPVHSLIKFGKHSVGSEATQPIIWRVVDKNHSGYPTDSVTLITDKIIDIRAWDSTEPTNPYGNFVYALSNIHQWLNSEGSANNWFTATHNYDKAPSYGSRPGFLYNFTDRERLALLSTTITSDLMAKVFLPSVREILGTSTVTDGSTRLAGFSSYDVKAYLTSQAFSNTTSSKKPTSVDVPLDYLTRSMEYDNKQDTYGIFYIGSDGAVVRLQMPYDDCGVRPCINLSKNTIVSDSTDSDGCYTVIFNNSPVISGTNSYLGIRNTGFSQAYTIEDADNDAVTVTEYIDNAKVRSYVARGKTTSTFEVTGETWLKLANGIHTMKITATDGFAEVTRTYTFDKSVTKLVAQRTSPFTATSQPKSIIVSVVKVIPDNAIFKVEACNNGFDASPTWEDITSRVLQGRIYDFTNTTKTAGQWGVNVRVTVDRNGSEGACYITEIGGNFE
;
A
#
# COMPACT_ATOMS: atom_id res chain seq x y z
N MET A 1 -4.55 -13.44 -2.07
CA MET A 1 -4.35 -12.15 -2.78
C MET A 1 -5.52 -11.26 -2.40
N ALA A 2 -5.45 -9.97 -2.65
CA ALA A 2 -6.55 -9.06 -2.38
C ALA A 2 -6.99 -8.40 -3.70
N GLN A 3 -8.13 -7.72 -3.70
CA GLN A 3 -8.68 -7.07 -4.88
C GLN A 3 -9.20 -5.66 -4.56
N LEU A 4 -9.45 -4.87 -5.59
CA LEU A 4 -10.02 -3.53 -5.42
C LEU A 4 -11.53 -3.62 -5.15
N LEU A 5 -12.03 -2.74 -4.28
CA LEU A 5 -13.46 -2.61 -4.01
C LEU A 5 -14.28 -2.37 -5.30
N SER A 6 -13.72 -1.63 -6.25
CA SER A 6 -14.36 -1.40 -7.57
C SER A 6 -14.59 -2.67 -8.39
N ASN A 7 -13.87 -3.75 -8.12
CA ASN A 7 -14.02 -5.02 -8.85
C ASN A 7 -15.21 -5.84 -8.35
N LEU A 8 -15.66 -5.59 -7.12
CA LEU A 8 -16.79 -6.30 -6.56
C LEU A 8 -18.09 -5.95 -7.32
N PRO A 9 -18.94 -6.91 -7.64
CA PRO A 9 -20.26 -6.63 -8.20
C PRO A 9 -21.15 -5.86 -7.24
N VAL A 10 -22.12 -5.14 -7.78
CA VAL A 10 -23.24 -4.59 -6.98
C VAL A 10 -23.90 -5.74 -6.23
N HIS A 11 -24.38 -5.47 -5.01
CA HIS A 11 -24.91 -6.41 -4.01
C HIS A 11 -23.86 -7.24 -3.25
N SER A 12 -22.56 -7.15 -3.53
CA SER A 12 -21.54 -7.75 -2.67
C SER A 12 -21.63 -7.22 -1.24
N LEU A 13 -21.39 -8.11 -0.27
CA LEU A 13 -21.41 -7.77 1.15
C LEU A 13 -19.99 -7.52 1.66
N ILE A 14 -19.84 -6.49 2.51
CA ILE A 14 -18.55 -6.04 3.02
C ILE A 14 -18.65 -5.77 4.52
N LYS A 15 -17.71 -6.28 5.31
CA LYS A 15 -17.53 -5.91 6.71
C LYS A 15 -16.66 -4.67 6.83
N PHE A 16 -17.20 -3.61 7.45
CA PHE A 16 -16.47 -2.35 7.67
C PHE A 16 -17.07 -1.59 8.85
N GLY A 17 -16.23 -1.17 9.79
CA GLY A 17 -16.67 -0.53 11.03
C GLY A 17 -17.41 -1.46 11.97
N LYS A 18 -17.69 -0.97 13.17
CA LYS A 18 -18.42 -1.71 14.21
C LYS A 18 -19.49 -0.86 14.84
N HIS A 19 -20.59 -1.49 15.21
CA HIS A 19 -21.71 -0.86 15.92
C HIS A 19 -22.16 -1.73 17.09
N SER A 20 -22.73 -1.09 18.11
CA SER A 20 -23.36 -1.77 19.23
C SER A 20 -24.76 -1.21 19.47
N VAL A 21 -25.72 -2.09 19.77
CA VAL A 21 -27.06 -1.71 20.18
C VAL A 21 -27.24 -2.04 21.66
N GLY A 22 -27.68 -1.06 22.41
CA GLY A 22 -27.78 -1.24 23.87
C GLY A 22 -26.40 -1.27 24.53
N SER A 23 -26.23 -2.15 25.51
CA SER A 23 -24.98 -2.39 26.25
C SER A 23 -24.17 -3.58 25.70
N GLU A 24 -24.58 -4.11 24.55
CA GLU A 24 -23.98 -5.31 23.98
C GLU A 24 -22.59 -5.05 23.38
N ALA A 25 -21.84 -6.12 23.18
CA ALA A 25 -20.56 -6.07 22.49
C ALA A 25 -20.72 -5.57 21.07
N THR A 26 -19.71 -4.82 20.59
CA THR A 26 -19.68 -4.33 19.22
C THR A 26 -19.66 -5.46 18.21
N GLN A 27 -20.44 -5.34 17.14
CA GLN A 27 -20.48 -6.25 16.00
C GLN A 27 -19.99 -5.54 14.74
N PRO A 28 -19.32 -6.26 13.81
CA PRO A 28 -19.03 -5.70 12.50
C PRO A 28 -20.30 -5.27 11.79
N ILE A 29 -20.26 -4.11 11.14
CA ILE A 29 -21.34 -3.66 10.28
C ILE A 29 -21.19 -4.33 8.92
N ILE A 30 -22.25 -4.97 8.43
CA ILE A 30 -22.30 -5.52 7.07
C ILE A 30 -22.92 -4.48 6.15
N TRP A 31 -22.17 -4.12 5.13
CA TRP A 31 -22.56 -3.18 4.09
C TRP A 31 -22.78 -3.91 2.77
N ARG A 32 -23.69 -3.38 1.97
CA ARG A 32 -23.97 -3.85 0.61
C ARG A 32 -23.50 -2.82 -0.39
N VAL A 33 -22.77 -3.23 -1.42
CA VAL A 33 -22.42 -2.37 -2.57
C VAL A 33 -23.71 -2.03 -3.31
N VAL A 34 -24.03 -0.74 -3.46
CA VAL A 34 -25.26 -0.30 -4.14
C VAL A 34 -25.01 0.60 -5.34
N ASP A 35 -23.83 1.20 -5.44
CA ASP A 35 -23.46 1.94 -6.66
C ASP A 35 -21.94 2.14 -6.77
N LYS A 36 -21.52 2.53 -7.98
CA LYS A 36 -20.13 2.89 -8.29
C LYS A 36 -20.12 4.18 -9.09
N ASN A 37 -19.37 5.18 -8.62
CA ASN A 37 -19.33 6.51 -9.24
C ASN A 37 -20.72 7.15 -9.39
N HIS A 38 -21.54 7.06 -8.33
CA HIS A 38 -22.86 7.66 -8.34
C HIS A 38 -22.80 9.15 -8.62
N SER A 39 -23.71 9.63 -9.49
CA SER A 39 -23.78 11.05 -9.86
C SER A 39 -24.05 11.92 -8.64
N GLY A 40 -23.25 12.96 -8.44
CA GLY A 40 -23.34 13.86 -7.29
C GLY A 40 -22.57 13.40 -6.05
N TYR A 41 -22.00 12.19 -6.06
CA TYR A 41 -21.12 11.67 -5.00
C TYR A 41 -19.64 11.85 -5.38
N PRO A 42 -18.68 11.59 -4.47
CA PRO A 42 -17.27 11.73 -4.77
C PRO A 42 -16.86 10.91 -6.00
N THR A 43 -16.08 11.50 -6.89
CA THR A 43 -15.51 10.78 -8.03
C THR A 43 -14.68 9.59 -7.54
N ASP A 44 -14.71 8.51 -8.30
CA ASP A 44 -13.94 7.31 -7.96
C ASP A 44 -14.35 6.67 -6.61
N SER A 45 -15.64 6.79 -6.26
CA SER A 45 -16.21 6.18 -5.07
C SER A 45 -17.05 4.94 -5.36
N VAL A 46 -17.20 4.10 -4.34
CA VAL A 46 -18.18 3.02 -4.26
C VAL A 46 -19.12 3.31 -3.11
N THR A 47 -20.42 3.36 -3.41
CA THR A 47 -21.47 3.62 -2.42
C THR A 47 -21.93 2.32 -1.78
N LEU A 48 -21.93 2.32 -0.47
CA LEU A 48 -22.36 1.22 0.37
C LEU A 48 -23.55 1.66 1.20
N ILE A 49 -24.53 0.77 1.38
CA ILE A 49 -25.62 0.93 2.36
C ILE A 49 -25.55 -0.24 3.35
N THR A 50 -25.93 -0.06 4.60
CA THR A 50 -26.00 -1.21 5.51
C THR A 50 -26.96 -2.26 4.93
N ASP A 51 -26.55 -3.53 4.94
CA ASP A 51 -27.35 -4.63 4.40
C ASP A 51 -28.72 -4.70 5.09
N LYS A 52 -28.72 -4.52 6.41
CA LYS A 52 -29.89 -4.52 7.27
C LYS A 52 -30.01 -3.21 8.07
N ILE A 53 -31.16 -2.98 8.67
CA ILE A 53 -31.37 -1.93 9.66
C ILE A 53 -30.51 -2.24 10.88
N ILE A 54 -29.62 -1.32 11.24
CA ILE A 54 -28.62 -1.52 12.30
C ILE A 54 -29.12 -1.06 13.67
N ASP A 55 -30.13 -0.19 13.72
CA ASP A 55 -30.67 0.37 14.94
C ASP A 55 -32.10 0.92 14.69
N ILE A 56 -32.83 1.26 15.75
CA ILE A 56 -34.12 1.95 15.70
C ILE A 56 -33.96 3.26 16.48
N ARG A 57 -34.12 4.40 15.81
CA ARG A 57 -33.87 5.75 16.35
C ARG A 57 -34.93 6.74 15.84
N ALA A 58 -35.20 7.76 16.62
CA ALA A 58 -35.92 8.92 16.16
C ALA A 58 -35.02 9.77 15.24
N TRP A 59 -35.62 10.45 14.28
CA TRP A 59 -34.97 11.45 13.47
C TRP A 59 -34.45 12.61 14.31
N ASP A 60 -35.31 13.13 15.19
CA ASP A 60 -34.99 14.24 16.08
C ASP A 60 -35.75 14.14 17.42
N SER A 61 -35.33 14.91 18.41
CA SER A 61 -36.00 15.01 19.71
C SER A 61 -37.18 15.99 19.64
N THR A 62 -38.10 15.86 20.57
CA THR A 62 -39.16 16.86 20.79
C THR A 62 -38.59 18.12 21.42
N GLU A 63 -38.89 19.28 20.84
CA GLU A 63 -38.47 20.59 21.32
C GLU A 63 -39.61 21.37 21.99
N PRO A 64 -39.33 22.24 22.98
CA PRO A 64 -40.37 22.96 23.71
C PRO A 64 -41.20 23.90 22.83
N THR A 65 -40.60 24.52 21.82
CA THR A 65 -41.28 25.47 20.91
C THR A 65 -41.65 24.85 19.58
N ASN A 66 -41.04 23.72 19.24
CA ASN A 66 -41.41 22.91 18.09
C ASN A 66 -41.61 21.45 18.57
N PRO A 67 -42.79 21.06 18.99
CA PRO A 67 -43.05 19.72 19.53
C PRO A 67 -42.82 18.60 18.52
N TYR A 68 -42.64 18.93 17.25
CA TYR A 68 -42.42 17.96 16.17
C TYR A 68 -40.90 17.79 15.84
N GLY A 69 -39.96 18.50 16.55
CA GLY A 69 -38.53 18.44 16.29
C GLY A 69 -38.12 19.16 15.01
N ASN A 70 -36.92 18.94 14.59
CA ASN A 70 -36.34 19.57 13.38
C ASN A 70 -36.51 18.67 12.15
N PHE A 71 -37.15 19.18 11.10
CA PHE A 71 -37.33 18.47 9.83
C PHE A 71 -36.16 18.59 8.88
N VAL A 72 -35.18 19.53 9.11
CA VAL A 72 -34.02 19.72 8.26
C VAL A 72 -32.95 18.69 8.58
N TYR A 73 -32.58 17.85 7.62
CA TYR A 73 -31.62 16.76 7.84
C TYR A 73 -30.28 17.25 8.46
N ALA A 74 -29.76 18.35 7.95
CA ALA A 74 -28.48 18.92 8.44
C ALA A 74 -28.50 19.29 9.93
N LEU A 75 -29.67 19.59 10.47
CA LEU A 75 -29.88 20.02 11.85
C LEU A 75 -30.42 18.92 12.77
N SER A 76 -30.76 17.75 12.21
CA SER A 76 -31.38 16.65 12.94
C SER A 76 -30.38 15.92 13.86
N ASN A 77 -30.91 15.38 14.96
CA ASN A 77 -30.11 14.56 15.87
C ASN A 77 -29.56 13.30 15.19
N ILE A 78 -30.31 12.69 14.26
CA ILE A 78 -29.84 11.49 13.55
C ILE A 78 -28.62 11.80 12.67
N HIS A 79 -28.56 12.96 12.01
CA HIS A 79 -27.39 13.40 11.26
C HIS A 79 -26.16 13.60 12.15
N GLN A 80 -26.34 14.30 13.30
CA GLN A 80 -25.26 14.50 14.26
C GLN A 80 -24.74 13.15 14.78
N TRP A 81 -25.63 12.25 15.16
CA TRP A 81 -25.25 10.94 15.67
C TRP A 81 -24.47 10.12 14.65
N LEU A 82 -24.94 10.06 13.39
CA LEU A 82 -24.30 9.31 12.31
C LEU A 82 -22.86 9.79 12.02
N ASN A 83 -22.55 11.07 12.24
CA ASN A 83 -21.25 11.66 11.94
C ASN A 83 -20.38 11.92 13.18
N SER A 84 -20.78 11.44 14.35
CA SER A 84 -20.05 11.69 15.58
C SER A 84 -19.19 10.52 16.05
N GLU A 85 -17.97 10.86 16.48
CA GLU A 85 -17.00 9.99 17.18
C GLU A 85 -17.13 10.11 18.71
N GLY A 86 -18.04 10.96 19.21
CA GLY A 86 -18.18 11.27 20.63
C GLY A 86 -18.64 10.06 21.45
N SER A 87 -18.12 9.96 22.69
CA SER A 87 -18.58 8.97 23.65
C SER A 87 -20.04 9.26 24.09
N ALA A 88 -20.63 8.32 24.80
CA ALA A 88 -21.98 8.48 25.37
C ALA A 88 -22.12 9.81 26.14
N ASN A 89 -23.22 10.53 25.89
CA ASN A 89 -23.53 11.86 26.39
C ASN A 89 -22.62 13.02 25.94
N ASN A 90 -21.66 12.77 25.03
CA ASN A 90 -20.69 13.77 24.57
C ASN A 90 -20.70 14.00 23.05
N TRP A 91 -21.69 13.52 22.33
CA TRP A 91 -21.76 13.67 20.87
C TRP A 91 -22.79 14.69 20.40
N PHE A 92 -23.83 14.92 21.21
CA PHE A 92 -24.89 15.86 20.88
C PHE A 92 -24.43 17.30 21.09
N THR A 93 -24.73 18.17 20.13
CA THR A 93 -24.51 19.62 20.22
C THR A 93 -25.80 20.31 19.76
N ALA A 94 -26.34 21.19 20.61
CA ALA A 94 -27.49 22.00 20.24
C ALA A 94 -27.16 22.91 19.05
N THR A 95 -27.96 22.88 18.01
CA THR A 95 -27.80 23.71 16.80
C THR A 95 -28.60 25.01 16.92
N HIS A 96 -29.62 25.03 17.79
CA HIS A 96 -30.36 26.22 18.17
C HIS A 96 -30.86 26.15 19.63
N ASN A 97 -31.43 27.24 20.13
CA ASN A 97 -31.70 27.42 21.57
C ASN A 97 -32.71 26.42 22.18
N TYR A 98 -33.45 25.68 21.37
CA TYR A 98 -34.48 24.75 21.81
C TYR A 98 -34.12 23.29 21.64
N ASP A 99 -32.97 23.02 21.03
CA ASP A 99 -32.50 21.66 20.79
C ASP A 99 -32.32 20.87 22.07
N LYS A 100 -32.77 19.64 22.06
CA LYS A 100 -32.58 18.67 23.13
C LYS A 100 -31.84 17.44 22.63
N ALA A 101 -31.07 16.85 23.53
CA ALA A 101 -30.51 15.54 23.29
C ALA A 101 -31.64 14.51 23.07
N PRO A 102 -31.55 13.65 22.04
CA PRO A 102 -32.53 12.61 21.80
C PRO A 102 -32.49 11.53 22.90
N SER A 103 -33.47 10.66 22.98
CA SER A 103 -33.52 9.53 23.91
C SER A 103 -32.26 8.64 23.87
N TYR A 104 -31.64 8.55 22.71
CA TYR A 104 -30.41 7.82 22.50
C TYR A 104 -29.09 8.64 22.71
N GLY A 105 -29.21 9.87 23.23
CA GLY A 105 -28.05 10.72 23.58
C GLY A 105 -27.09 10.07 24.59
N SER A 106 -27.62 9.18 25.44
CA SER A 106 -26.84 8.36 26.37
C SER A 106 -26.04 7.23 25.73
N ARG A 107 -26.10 7.05 24.40
CA ARG A 107 -25.30 6.12 23.63
C ARG A 107 -24.17 6.85 22.92
N PRO A 108 -23.03 6.20 22.57
CA PRO A 108 -22.00 6.84 21.80
C PRO A 108 -22.46 7.18 20.38
N GLY A 109 -21.79 8.12 19.74
CA GLY A 109 -21.96 8.44 18.33
C GLY A 109 -21.68 7.22 17.45
N PHE A 110 -22.22 7.21 16.25
CA PHE A 110 -22.13 6.06 15.35
C PHE A 110 -20.69 5.70 15.00
N LEU A 111 -19.82 6.69 14.77
CA LEU A 111 -18.40 6.49 14.42
C LEU A 111 -17.49 6.19 15.62
N TYR A 112 -18.01 6.18 16.85
CA TYR A 112 -17.22 5.96 18.06
C TYR A 112 -16.44 4.63 18.04
N ASN A 113 -17.05 3.56 17.54
CA ASN A 113 -16.45 2.23 17.48
C ASN A 113 -15.68 1.94 16.17
N PHE A 114 -15.55 2.93 15.29
CA PHE A 114 -14.70 2.84 14.12
C PHE A 114 -13.25 3.14 14.52
N THR A 115 -12.31 2.41 13.96
CA THR A 115 -10.88 2.73 14.09
C THR A 115 -10.55 4.03 13.35
N ASP A 116 -9.41 4.66 13.67
CA ASP A 116 -8.95 5.88 12.97
C ASP A 116 -8.80 5.64 11.46
N ARG A 117 -8.28 4.47 11.06
CA ARG A 117 -8.15 4.09 9.65
C ARG A 117 -9.51 3.98 8.96
N GLU A 118 -10.48 3.37 9.60
CA GLU A 118 -11.84 3.27 9.07
C GLU A 118 -12.48 4.65 8.93
N ARG A 119 -12.33 5.54 9.93
CA ARG A 119 -12.84 6.92 9.86
C ARG A 119 -12.19 7.75 8.76
N LEU A 120 -10.89 7.55 8.52
CA LEU A 120 -10.15 8.22 7.45
C LEU A 120 -10.51 7.69 6.06
N ALA A 121 -10.90 6.44 5.94
CA ALA A 121 -11.33 5.83 4.68
C ALA A 121 -12.70 6.30 4.20
N LEU A 122 -13.54 6.82 5.11
CA LEU A 122 -14.86 7.38 4.77
C LEU A 122 -14.70 8.66 3.95
N LEU A 123 -15.20 8.66 2.73
CA LEU A 123 -15.22 9.84 1.87
C LEU A 123 -16.31 10.82 2.31
N SER A 124 -15.95 12.10 2.40
CA SER A 124 -16.92 13.17 2.61
C SER A 124 -17.78 13.35 1.38
N THR A 125 -19.07 13.22 1.52
CA THR A 125 -20.05 13.23 0.43
C THR A 125 -20.93 14.47 0.51
N THR A 126 -21.10 15.19 -0.59
CA THR A 126 -22.06 16.31 -0.68
C THR A 126 -23.47 15.75 -0.71
N ILE A 127 -24.25 16.05 0.33
CA ILE A 127 -25.63 15.58 0.51
C ILE A 127 -26.62 16.62 0.02
N THR A 128 -26.34 17.89 0.29
CA THR A 128 -27.04 19.07 -0.25
C THR A 128 -25.99 20.13 -0.60
N SER A 129 -26.40 21.24 -1.21
CA SER A 129 -25.46 22.35 -1.51
C SER A 129 -24.62 22.80 -0.31
N ASP A 130 -25.15 22.66 0.89
CA ASP A 130 -24.59 23.22 2.13
C ASP A 130 -24.22 22.14 3.17
N LEU A 131 -24.37 20.86 2.82
CA LEU A 131 -24.10 19.74 3.74
C LEU A 131 -23.19 18.70 3.15
N MET A 132 -22.06 18.49 3.80
CA MET A 132 -21.18 17.34 3.57
C MET A 132 -21.24 16.38 4.76
N ALA A 133 -21.30 15.07 4.48
CA ALA A 133 -21.33 14.03 5.50
C ALA A 133 -20.48 12.82 5.09
N LYS A 134 -19.90 12.15 6.07
CA LYS A 134 -19.21 10.86 5.88
C LYS A 134 -20.20 9.69 5.92
N VAL A 135 -21.19 9.79 6.78
CA VAL A 135 -22.28 8.82 6.94
C VAL A 135 -23.61 9.55 6.79
N PHE A 136 -24.48 9.04 5.96
CA PHE A 136 -25.74 9.72 5.65
C PHE A 136 -26.88 8.73 5.39
N LEU A 137 -28.11 9.16 5.58
CA LEU A 137 -29.29 8.39 5.17
C LEU A 137 -29.47 8.53 3.65
N PRO A 138 -29.91 7.47 2.95
CA PRO A 138 -30.30 7.59 1.54
C PRO A 138 -31.50 8.51 1.36
N SER A 139 -31.65 9.12 0.18
CA SER A 139 -32.90 9.80 -0.16
C SER A 139 -33.93 8.80 -0.67
N VAL A 140 -35.21 9.18 -0.65
CA VAL A 140 -36.28 8.40 -1.28
C VAL A 140 -35.98 8.14 -2.75
N ARG A 141 -35.48 9.14 -3.46
CA ARG A 141 -35.22 9.04 -4.89
C ARG A 141 -34.04 8.12 -5.19
N GLU A 142 -33.03 8.08 -4.35
CA GLU A 142 -31.91 7.13 -4.46
C GLU A 142 -32.36 5.67 -4.30
N ILE A 143 -33.42 5.43 -3.53
CA ILE A 143 -33.97 4.09 -3.32
C ILE A 143 -34.98 3.73 -4.42
N LEU A 144 -35.98 4.59 -4.67
CA LEU A 144 -37.10 4.26 -5.53
C LEU A 144 -36.94 4.74 -6.98
N GLY A 145 -36.05 5.67 -7.26
CA GLY A 145 -35.80 6.23 -8.59
C GLY A 145 -36.82 7.27 -9.05
N THR A 146 -38.05 7.15 -8.59
CA THR A 146 -39.15 8.11 -8.84
C THR A 146 -39.73 8.54 -7.49
N SER A 147 -39.95 9.82 -7.32
CA SER A 147 -40.55 10.36 -6.10
C SER A 147 -41.17 11.69 -6.40
N THR A 148 -42.22 12.05 -5.62
CA THR A 148 -42.75 13.40 -5.52
C THR A 148 -41.73 14.36 -4.88
N VAL A 149 -40.68 13.82 -4.24
CA VAL A 149 -39.61 14.59 -3.62
C VAL A 149 -38.55 14.94 -4.67
N THR A 150 -38.32 16.22 -4.88
CA THR A 150 -37.34 16.74 -5.84
C THR A 150 -36.05 17.14 -5.13
N ASP A 151 -35.18 16.18 -4.82
CA ASP A 151 -33.87 16.40 -4.15
C ASP A 151 -32.67 16.41 -5.12
N GLY A 152 -32.94 16.33 -6.44
CA GLY A 152 -31.88 16.34 -7.47
C GLY A 152 -31.08 15.05 -7.60
N SER A 153 -31.26 14.08 -6.69
CA SER A 153 -30.52 12.80 -6.72
C SER A 153 -31.04 11.85 -7.82
N THR A 154 -30.28 10.82 -8.13
CA THR A 154 -30.64 9.73 -9.04
C THR A 154 -30.74 8.43 -8.28
N ARG A 155 -31.38 7.41 -8.86
CA ARG A 155 -31.51 6.10 -8.23
C ARG A 155 -30.16 5.40 -8.15
N LEU A 156 -29.83 4.83 -6.99
CA LEU A 156 -28.68 3.95 -6.80
C LEU A 156 -28.88 2.66 -7.60
N ALA A 157 -27.86 2.23 -8.34
CA ALA A 157 -27.96 1.10 -9.27
C ALA A 157 -28.42 -0.20 -8.59
N GLY A 158 -28.03 -0.42 -7.35
CA GLY A 158 -28.39 -1.61 -6.58
C GLY A 158 -29.89 -1.74 -6.26
N PHE A 159 -30.65 -0.66 -6.30
CA PHE A 159 -32.10 -0.71 -6.07
C PHE A 159 -32.92 -0.91 -7.36
N SER A 160 -32.29 -0.94 -8.53
CA SER A 160 -33.01 -1.16 -9.79
C SER A 160 -33.63 -2.55 -9.91
N SER A 161 -33.06 -3.54 -9.23
CA SER A 161 -33.45 -4.95 -9.30
C SER A 161 -33.54 -5.64 -7.93
N TYR A 162 -33.40 -4.89 -6.82
CA TYR A 162 -33.36 -5.42 -5.47
C TYR A 162 -34.59 -4.95 -4.67
N ASP A 163 -35.07 -5.82 -3.78
CA ASP A 163 -36.16 -5.45 -2.85
C ASP A 163 -35.69 -4.31 -1.94
N VAL A 164 -36.49 -3.23 -1.90
CA VAL A 164 -36.21 -2.05 -1.08
C VAL A 164 -36.58 -2.26 0.40
N LYS A 165 -37.28 -3.33 0.72
CA LYS A 165 -37.62 -3.68 2.13
C LYS A 165 -36.33 -3.91 2.91
N ALA A 166 -36.39 -3.61 4.20
CA ALA A 166 -35.26 -3.82 5.09
C ALA A 166 -35.67 -4.51 6.39
N TYR A 167 -34.77 -5.28 6.93
CA TYR A 167 -34.93 -6.13 8.11
C TYR A 167 -33.93 -5.73 9.18
N LEU A 168 -34.26 -5.92 10.46
CA LEU A 168 -33.34 -5.69 11.55
C LEU A 168 -32.15 -6.68 11.51
N THR A 169 -30.98 -6.23 11.95
CA THR A 169 -29.92 -7.16 12.40
C THR A 169 -30.41 -7.92 13.63
N SER A 170 -29.88 -9.13 13.86
CA SER A 170 -30.22 -9.91 15.07
C SER A 170 -29.87 -9.12 16.36
N GLN A 171 -28.76 -8.36 16.34
CA GLN A 171 -28.37 -7.52 17.47
C GLN A 171 -29.37 -6.39 17.70
N ALA A 172 -29.74 -5.66 16.65
CA ALA A 172 -30.74 -4.59 16.77
C ALA A 172 -32.09 -5.13 17.24
N PHE A 173 -32.52 -6.29 16.72
CA PHE A 173 -33.73 -6.95 17.16
C PHE A 173 -33.69 -7.36 18.63
N SER A 174 -32.59 -7.96 19.09
CA SER A 174 -32.49 -8.46 20.48
C SER A 174 -32.42 -7.33 21.50
N ASN A 175 -31.77 -6.21 21.16
CA ASN A 175 -31.36 -5.21 22.15
C ASN A 175 -32.12 -3.87 22.04
N THR A 176 -32.98 -3.67 21.04
CA THR A 176 -33.82 -2.49 20.98
C THR A 176 -34.95 -2.53 22.05
N THR A 177 -35.16 -1.38 22.65
CA THR A 177 -36.27 -1.13 23.58
C THR A 177 -37.41 -0.35 22.91
N SER A 178 -37.30 -0.03 21.62
CA SER A 178 -38.33 0.71 20.89
C SER A 178 -39.63 -0.07 20.78
N SER A 179 -40.76 0.63 20.94
CA SER A 179 -42.09 0.09 20.71
C SER A 179 -42.36 -0.27 19.24
N LYS A 180 -41.50 0.22 18.31
CA LYS A 180 -41.57 -0.11 16.88
C LYS A 180 -40.88 -1.43 16.53
N LYS A 181 -40.34 -2.14 17.50
CA LYS A 181 -39.71 -3.46 17.28
C LYS A 181 -40.70 -4.43 16.62
N PRO A 182 -40.34 -5.07 15.48
CA PRO A 182 -41.19 -6.05 14.83
C PRO A 182 -41.30 -7.34 15.66
N THR A 183 -42.19 -8.22 15.29
CA THR A 183 -42.43 -9.48 16.00
C THR A 183 -41.33 -10.51 15.81
N SER A 184 -40.57 -10.44 14.71
CA SER A 184 -39.38 -11.27 14.43
C SER A 184 -38.40 -10.53 13.54
N VAL A 185 -37.14 -11.05 13.43
CA VAL A 185 -36.11 -10.53 12.54
C VAL A 185 -36.45 -10.63 11.05
N ASP A 186 -37.38 -11.53 10.71
CA ASP A 186 -37.80 -11.78 9.32
C ASP A 186 -38.98 -10.92 8.89
N VAL A 187 -39.49 -10.04 9.77
CA VAL A 187 -40.51 -9.05 9.45
C VAL A 187 -39.81 -7.75 9.06
N PRO A 188 -40.09 -7.21 7.84
CA PRO A 188 -39.50 -5.95 7.42
C PRO A 188 -39.98 -4.80 8.31
N LEU A 189 -39.14 -3.80 8.46
CA LEU A 189 -39.40 -2.60 9.25
C LEU A 189 -39.23 -1.36 8.38
N ASP A 190 -40.00 -0.33 8.73
CA ASP A 190 -39.85 1.02 8.20
C ASP A 190 -38.46 1.57 8.49
N TYR A 191 -37.82 2.30 7.54
CA TYR A 191 -36.53 2.92 7.78
C TYR A 191 -36.42 4.34 7.21
N LEU A 192 -35.69 5.18 7.93
CA LEU A 192 -35.50 6.60 7.64
C LEU A 192 -34.80 6.85 6.32
N THR A 193 -35.24 7.91 5.66
CA THR A 193 -34.51 8.55 4.56
C THR A 193 -34.15 9.99 4.96
N ARG A 194 -33.25 10.65 4.23
CA ARG A 194 -32.95 12.08 4.44
C ARG A 194 -33.93 13.02 3.75
N SER A 195 -34.89 12.50 3.04
CA SER A 195 -35.85 13.30 2.26
C SER A 195 -36.91 13.96 3.15
N MET A 196 -37.15 15.22 2.90
CA MET A 196 -38.16 16.02 3.57
C MET A 196 -39.02 16.79 2.56
N GLU A 197 -40.21 17.19 2.95
CA GLU A 197 -41.09 18.03 2.16
C GLU A 197 -41.86 18.98 3.05
N TYR A 198 -42.15 20.18 2.53
CA TYR A 198 -43.10 21.10 3.09
C TYR A 198 -44.42 20.98 2.35
N ASP A 199 -45.49 20.59 3.06
CA ASP A 199 -46.83 20.53 2.50
C ASP A 199 -47.55 21.88 2.62
N ASN A 200 -47.61 22.64 1.53
CA ASN A 200 -48.23 23.95 1.45
C ASN A 200 -49.75 23.91 1.74
N LYS A 201 -50.38 22.73 1.61
CA LYS A 201 -51.86 22.61 1.87
C LYS A 201 -52.16 22.44 3.33
N GLN A 202 -51.27 21.82 4.08
CA GLN A 202 -51.41 21.54 5.51
C GLN A 202 -50.55 22.47 6.37
N ASP A 203 -49.73 23.33 5.75
CA ASP A 203 -48.74 24.18 6.44
C ASP A 203 -47.83 23.39 7.40
N THR A 204 -47.38 22.20 6.94
CA THR A 204 -46.64 21.27 7.77
C THR A 204 -45.44 20.71 7.03
N TYR A 205 -44.33 20.52 7.74
CA TYR A 205 -43.20 19.73 7.28
C TYR A 205 -43.45 18.25 7.53
N GLY A 206 -42.80 17.39 6.73
CA GLY A 206 -42.76 15.96 6.95
C GLY A 206 -41.41 15.40 6.45
N ILE A 207 -40.93 14.37 7.12
CA ILE A 207 -39.86 13.53 6.66
C ILE A 207 -40.42 12.31 5.96
N PHE A 208 -39.66 11.73 5.04
CA PHE A 208 -40.05 10.51 4.38
C PHE A 208 -39.25 9.31 4.89
N TYR A 209 -39.90 8.18 4.93
CA TYR A 209 -39.28 6.88 5.20
C TYR A 209 -39.76 5.85 4.18
N ILE A 210 -39.05 4.74 4.06
CA ILE A 210 -39.51 3.58 3.30
C ILE A 210 -40.26 2.66 4.25
N GLY A 211 -41.51 2.39 3.94
CA GLY A 211 -42.34 1.50 4.73
C GLY A 211 -41.93 0.03 4.63
N SER A 212 -42.41 -0.76 5.55
CA SER A 212 -42.18 -2.21 5.59
C SER A 212 -42.77 -2.96 4.37
N ASP A 213 -43.66 -2.32 3.63
CA ASP A 213 -44.17 -2.79 2.33
C ASP A 213 -43.31 -2.36 1.15
N GLY A 214 -42.31 -1.49 1.35
CA GLY A 214 -41.45 -0.91 0.34
C GLY A 214 -41.99 0.39 -0.28
N ALA A 215 -43.12 0.90 0.16
CA ALA A 215 -43.66 2.17 -0.31
C ALA A 215 -43.05 3.36 0.42
N VAL A 216 -43.11 4.54 -0.20
CA VAL A 216 -42.78 5.79 0.47
C VAL A 216 -43.92 6.23 1.38
N VAL A 217 -43.59 6.57 2.60
CA VAL A 217 -44.58 7.07 3.61
C VAL A 217 -44.05 8.38 4.18
N ARG A 218 -44.94 9.32 4.43
CA ARG A 218 -44.63 10.61 5.05
C ARG A 218 -44.87 10.52 6.57
N LEU A 219 -43.85 10.82 7.34
CA LEU A 219 -43.88 10.90 8.80
C LEU A 219 -43.97 12.37 9.24
N GLN A 220 -44.98 12.70 10.00
CA GLN A 220 -45.21 14.06 10.51
C GLN A 220 -44.54 14.33 11.87
N MET A 221 -44.06 13.28 12.52
CA MET A 221 -43.47 13.36 13.87
C MET A 221 -42.05 12.87 13.90
N PRO A 222 -41.05 13.77 13.74
CA PRO A 222 -39.64 13.40 13.69
C PRO A 222 -39.11 12.68 14.93
N TYR A 223 -39.81 12.78 16.06
CA TYR A 223 -39.44 12.12 17.31
C TYR A 223 -39.91 10.66 17.40
N ASP A 224 -40.66 10.17 16.41
CA ASP A 224 -41.02 8.74 16.34
C ASP A 224 -39.83 7.89 15.93
N ASP A 225 -39.67 6.77 16.62
CA ASP A 225 -38.63 5.80 16.32
C ASP A 225 -38.84 5.12 14.95
N CYS A 226 -37.82 4.99 14.18
CA CYS A 226 -37.82 4.32 12.88
C CYS A 226 -36.47 3.64 12.63
N GLY A 227 -36.42 2.66 11.74
CA GLY A 227 -35.18 1.94 11.40
C GLY A 227 -34.12 2.86 10.82
N VAL A 228 -32.86 2.63 11.16
CA VAL A 228 -31.70 3.35 10.64
C VAL A 228 -30.90 2.45 9.70
N ARG A 229 -30.78 2.89 8.45
CA ARG A 229 -30.07 2.18 7.36
C ARG A 229 -29.18 3.15 6.60
N PRO A 230 -28.00 3.51 7.15
CA PRO A 230 -27.15 4.55 6.58
C PRO A 230 -26.36 4.09 5.36
N CYS A 231 -25.86 5.08 4.60
CA CYS A 231 -24.94 4.96 3.49
C CYS A 231 -23.58 5.55 3.85
N ILE A 232 -22.53 5.04 3.19
CA ILE A 232 -21.17 5.58 3.16
C ILE A 232 -20.60 5.50 1.75
N ASN A 233 -19.56 6.29 1.49
CA ASN A 233 -18.74 6.17 0.29
C ASN A 233 -17.31 5.82 0.68
N LEU A 234 -16.72 4.83 0.01
CA LEU A 234 -15.31 4.48 0.07
C LEU A 234 -14.65 4.70 -1.29
N SER A 235 -13.32 4.88 -1.31
CA SER A 235 -12.57 4.95 -2.58
C SER A 235 -12.75 3.67 -3.39
N LYS A 236 -12.87 3.78 -4.71
CA LYS A 236 -12.85 2.62 -5.63
C LYS A 236 -11.59 1.77 -5.49
N ASN A 237 -10.49 2.40 -5.03
CA ASN A 237 -9.18 1.77 -4.81
C ASN A 237 -9.02 1.15 -3.41
N THR A 238 -10.06 1.19 -2.57
CA THR A 238 -10.05 0.46 -1.29
C THR A 238 -9.78 -1.01 -1.53
N ILE A 239 -8.84 -1.58 -0.79
CA ILE A 239 -8.45 -2.98 -0.90
C ILE A 239 -9.38 -3.83 -0.04
N VAL A 240 -9.85 -4.93 -0.60
CA VAL A 240 -10.68 -5.91 0.09
C VAL A 240 -10.12 -7.34 -0.11
N SER A 241 -10.50 -8.27 0.74
CA SER A 241 -10.14 -9.68 0.60
C SER A 241 -10.53 -10.22 -0.79
N ASP A 242 -9.82 -11.23 -1.29
CA ASP A 242 -10.11 -11.89 -2.58
C ASP A 242 -11.25 -12.91 -2.50
N SER A 243 -11.60 -13.33 -1.30
CA SER A 243 -12.69 -14.25 -1.01
C SER A 243 -13.55 -13.73 0.15
N THR A 244 -14.77 -14.22 0.22
CA THR A 244 -15.68 -13.96 1.33
C THR A 244 -15.37 -14.86 2.53
N ASP A 245 -15.71 -14.39 3.72
CA ASP A 245 -15.71 -15.18 4.96
C ASP A 245 -16.92 -16.11 5.05
N SER A 246 -17.12 -16.76 6.21
CA SER A 246 -18.25 -17.65 6.49
C SER A 246 -19.62 -16.97 6.41
N ASP A 247 -19.69 -15.64 6.54
CA ASP A 247 -20.93 -14.87 6.44
C ASP A 247 -21.19 -14.38 5.00
N GLY A 248 -20.34 -14.77 4.04
CA GLY A 248 -20.41 -14.33 2.66
C GLY A 248 -19.93 -12.89 2.45
N CYS A 249 -19.15 -12.33 3.36
CA CYS A 249 -18.71 -10.94 3.37
C CYS A 249 -17.23 -10.82 2.99
N TYR A 250 -16.90 -9.85 2.16
CA TYR A 250 -15.53 -9.36 2.00
C TYR A 250 -15.13 -8.49 3.20
N THR A 251 -13.84 -8.40 3.46
CA THR A 251 -13.28 -7.58 4.54
C THR A 251 -12.38 -6.50 3.96
N VAL A 252 -12.53 -5.25 4.40
CA VAL A 252 -11.62 -4.16 4.03
C VAL A 252 -10.25 -4.40 4.63
N ILE A 253 -9.21 -4.28 3.81
CA ILE A 253 -7.81 -4.41 4.20
C ILE A 253 -7.18 -3.03 4.17
N PHE A 254 -6.61 -2.62 5.29
CA PHE A 254 -5.83 -1.40 5.40
C PHE A 254 -4.36 -1.75 5.24
N ASN A 255 -3.74 -1.29 4.15
CA ASN A 255 -2.34 -1.51 3.84
C ASN A 255 -1.54 -0.22 3.98
N ASN A 256 -0.41 -0.28 4.69
CA ASN A 256 0.65 0.72 4.64
C ASN A 256 1.71 0.24 3.66
N SER A 257 2.09 1.12 2.73
CA SER A 257 3.20 0.81 1.83
C SER A 257 4.49 0.58 2.61
N PRO A 258 5.34 -0.36 2.18
CA PRO A 258 6.65 -0.52 2.77
C PRO A 258 7.49 0.75 2.63
N VAL A 259 8.43 0.94 3.54
CA VAL A 259 9.33 2.10 3.57
C VAL A 259 10.77 1.63 3.36
N ILE A 260 11.49 2.26 2.42
CA ILE A 260 12.94 2.13 2.25
C ILE A 260 13.59 3.37 2.85
N SER A 261 14.52 3.19 3.81
CA SER A 261 15.20 4.30 4.48
C SER A 261 16.05 5.14 3.53
N GLY A 262 16.39 6.35 3.95
CA GLY A 262 17.21 7.32 3.21
C GLY A 262 16.45 8.04 2.09
N THR A 263 17.19 8.73 1.23
CA THR A 263 16.70 9.49 0.09
C THR A 263 17.45 9.09 -1.19
N ASN A 264 16.87 9.35 -2.35
CA ASN A 264 17.58 9.21 -3.61
C ASN A 264 18.80 10.15 -3.61
N SER A 265 19.97 9.64 -3.94
CA SER A 265 21.21 10.43 -3.85
C SER A 265 22.31 9.95 -4.78
N TYR A 266 23.24 10.86 -5.04
CA TYR A 266 24.52 10.55 -5.68
C TYR A 266 25.54 10.16 -4.61
N LEU A 267 26.15 8.98 -4.75
CA LEU A 267 27.09 8.42 -3.79
C LEU A 267 28.55 8.83 -4.06
N GLY A 268 28.78 9.64 -5.10
CA GLY A 268 30.09 10.12 -5.44
C GLY A 268 30.90 9.21 -6.40
N ILE A 269 32.15 9.58 -6.62
CA ILE A 269 33.08 8.81 -7.43
C ILE A 269 33.65 7.63 -6.61
N ARG A 270 33.70 6.45 -7.24
CA ARG A 270 34.17 5.21 -6.64
C ARG A 270 35.27 4.59 -7.48
N ASN A 271 36.37 4.23 -6.86
CA ASN A 271 37.52 3.55 -7.49
C ASN A 271 37.69 2.10 -6.98
N THR A 272 36.95 1.72 -5.94
CA THR A 272 36.90 0.36 -5.38
C THR A 272 35.46 -0.04 -5.15
N GLY A 273 35.21 -1.35 -5.05
CA GLY A 273 33.91 -1.87 -4.62
C GLY A 273 33.47 -1.28 -3.27
N PHE A 274 32.18 -1.12 -3.08
CA PHE A 274 31.59 -0.52 -1.88
C PHE A 274 30.24 -1.16 -1.57
N SER A 275 29.67 -0.77 -0.45
CA SER A 275 28.34 -1.20 -0.06
C SER A 275 27.50 0.00 0.44
N GLN A 276 26.19 -0.08 0.26
CA GLN A 276 25.21 0.91 0.73
C GLN A 276 24.20 0.23 1.68
N ALA A 277 24.23 0.62 2.94
CA ALA A 277 23.25 0.14 3.92
C ALA A 277 21.88 0.82 3.73
N TYR A 278 20.83 0.10 3.99
CA TYR A 278 19.45 0.58 4.00
C TYR A 278 18.59 -0.27 4.94
N THR A 279 17.43 0.24 5.30
CA THR A 279 16.45 -0.47 6.14
C THR A 279 15.11 -0.53 5.42
N ILE A 280 14.48 -1.69 5.47
CA ILE A 280 13.10 -1.90 5.05
C ILE A 280 12.25 -1.95 6.30
N GLU A 281 11.10 -1.27 6.29
CA GLU A 281 10.12 -1.30 7.38
C GLU A 281 8.72 -1.32 6.78
N ASP A 282 7.87 -2.19 7.30
CA ASP A 282 6.45 -2.27 6.96
C ASP A 282 5.63 -2.16 8.24
N ALA A 283 4.71 -1.21 8.29
CA ALA A 283 3.94 -0.90 9.50
C ALA A 283 2.88 -1.98 9.82
N ASP A 284 2.46 -2.74 8.81
CA ASP A 284 1.51 -3.85 8.97
C ASP A 284 2.22 -5.18 9.22
N ASN A 285 3.57 -5.16 9.21
CA ASN A 285 4.44 -6.33 9.36
C ASN A 285 4.23 -7.38 8.25
N ASP A 286 3.87 -6.93 7.07
CA ASP A 286 3.72 -7.79 5.91
C ASP A 286 5.06 -8.32 5.40
N ALA A 287 4.99 -9.36 4.58
CA ALA A 287 6.16 -9.90 3.92
C ALA A 287 6.53 -9.01 2.72
N VAL A 288 7.62 -8.27 2.84
CA VAL A 288 8.09 -7.35 1.80
C VAL A 288 9.10 -8.05 0.90
N THR A 289 8.79 -8.20 -0.38
CA THR A 289 9.75 -8.66 -1.39
C THR A 289 10.63 -7.48 -1.82
N VAL A 290 11.93 -7.61 -1.55
CA VAL A 290 12.94 -6.60 -1.90
C VAL A 290 13.75 -7.10 -3.09
N THR A 291 13.97 -6.24 -4.09
CA THR A 291 14.81 -6.56 -5.24
C THR A 291 15.78 -5.41 -5.50
N GLU A 292 17.06 -5.78 -5.68
CA GLU A 292 18.17 -4.87 -5.95
C GLU A 292 18.60 -4.99 -7.42
N TYR A 293 18.86 -3.85 -8.05
CA TYR A 293 19.27 -3.75 -9.46
C TYR A 293 20.45 -2.81 -9.62
N ILE A 294 21.37 -3.14 -10.54
CA ILE A 294 22.36 -2.22 -11.09
C ILE A 294 22.08 -2.07 -12.58
N ASP A 295 21.90 -0.83 -13.06
CA ASP A 295 21.60 -0.50 -14.45
C ASP A 295 20.43 -1.33 -15.02
N ASN A 296 19.38 -1.53 -14.19
CA ASN A 296 18.22 -2.38 -14.43
C ASN A 296 18.50 -3.89 -14.48
N ALA A 297 19.74 -4.35 -14.35
CA ALA A 297 20.03 -5.77 -14.18
C ALA A 297 19.82 -6.19 -12.72
N LYS A 298 19.01 -7.24 -12.50
CA LYS A 298 18.74 -7.77 -11.16
C LYS A 298 20.00 -8.38 -10.55
N VAL A 299 20.35 -7.91 -9.35
CA VAL A 299 21.51 -8.40 -8.58
C VAL A 299 21.07 -9.41 -7.52
N ARG A 300 20.05 -9.05 -6.73
CA ARG A 300 19.58 -9.88 -5.62
C ARG A 300 18.08 -9.67 -5.41
N SER A 301 17.40 -10.67 -4.81
CA SER A 301 16.05 -10.54 -4.27
C SER A 301 15.91 -11.37 -3.00
N TYR A 302 15.15 -10.85 -2.03
CA TYR A 302 14.89 -11.52 -0.76
C TYR A 302 13.58 -11.01 -0.16
N VAL A 303 13.10 -11.69 0.90
CA VAL A 303 11.90 -11.27 1.65
C VAL A 303 12.32 -10.70 2.99
N ALA A 304 11.89 -9.48 3.30
CA ALA A 304 12.00 -8.82 4.59
C ALA A 304 10.70 -8.94 5.38
N ARG A 305 10.79 -8.94 6.71
CA ARG A 305 9.65 -8.86 7.63
C ARG A 305 9.97 -7.91 8.78
N GLY A 306 9.00 -7.10 9.17
CA GLY A 306 9.20 -6.05 10.16
C GLY A 306 10.31 -5.09 9.76
N LYS A 307 11.05 -4.59 10.75
CA LYS A 307 12.20 -3.71 10.49
C LYS A 307 13.45 -4.54 10.19
N THR A 308 13.87 -4.60 8.93
CA THR A 308 15.01 -5.37 8.45
C THR A 308 16.09 -4.45 7.89
N THR A 309 17.30 -4.49 8.47
CA THR A 309 18.47 -3.79 7.90
C THR A 309 19.18 -4.70 6.91
N SER A 310 19.56 -4.17 5.78
CA SER A 310 20.29 -4.86 4.71
C SER A 310 21.36 -3.97 4.11
N THR A 311 22.23 -4.58 3.33
CA THR A 311 23.31 -3.90 2.64
C THR A 311 23.28 -4.28 1.16
N PHE A 312 23.25 -3.28 0.30
CA PHE A 312 23.41 -3.47 -1.14
C PHE A 312 24.91 -3.47 -1.46
N GLU A 313 25.43 -4.59 -1.91
CA GLU A 313 26.85 -4.77 -2.16
C GLU A 313 27.19 -4.62 -3.64
N VAL A 314 28.10 -3.69 -3.95
CA VAL A 314 28.68 -3.48 -5.27
C VAL A 314 30.16 -3.86 -5.15
N THR A 315 30.41 -5.15 -4.92
CA THR A 315 31.77 -5.71 -4.65
C THR A 315 32.05 -6.90 -5.54
N GLY A 316 33.29 -7.42 -5.49
CA GLY A 316 33.68 -8.64 -6.19
C GLY A 316 33.33 -8.63 -7.67
N GLU A 317 32.70 -9.68 -8.14
CA GLU A 317 32.33 -9.86 -9.55
C GLU A 317 31.34 -8.78 -10.05
N THR A 318 30.39 -8.34 -9.20
CA THR A 318 29.47 -7.26 -9.55
C THR A 318 30.21 -5.98 -9.88
N TRP A 319 31.18 -5.59 -9.03
CA TRP A 319 32.03 -4.42 -9.26
C TRP A 319 32.88 -4.56 -10.52
N LEU A 320 33.50 -5.74 -10.72
CA LEU A 320 34.44 -5.97 -11.83
C LEU A 320 33.74 -5.91 -13.19
N LYS A 321 32.50 -6.33 -13.29
CA LYS A 321 31.70 -6.30 -14.53
C LYS A 321 31.23 -4.91 -14.96
N LEU A 322 31.20 -3.93 -14.06
CA LEU A 322 30.81 -2.58 -14.42
C LEU A 322 31.93 -1.88 -15.20
N ALA A 323 31.56 -1.15 -16.25
CA ALA A 323 32.49 -0.25 -16.94
C ALA A 323 32.81 0.99 -16.08
N ASN A 324 33.77 1.83 -16.46
CA ASN A 324 33.86 3.18 -15.89
C ASN A 324 32.69 4.03 -16.39
N GLY A 325 32.19 4.92 -15.54
CA GLY A 325 31.08 5.83 -15.82
C GLY A 325 29.96 5.79 -14.76
N ILE A 326 28.87 6.46 -15.05
CA ILE A 326 27.74 6.60 -14.12
C ILE A 326 26.90 5.33 -14.14
N HIS A 327 26.62 4.81 -12.96
CA HIS A 327 25.77 3.64 -12.72
C HIS A 327 24.63 3.97 -11.79
N THR A 328 23.52 3.24 -11.94
CA THR A 328 22.32 3.38 -11.12
C THR A 328 22.12 2.12 -10.27
N MET A 329 22.06 2.29 -8.96
CA MET A 329 21.58 1.29 -8.01
C MET A 329 20.11 1.56 -7.70
N LYS A 330 19.25 0.58 -7.94
CA LYS A 330 17.82 0.69 -7.64
C LYS A 330 17.40 -0.42 -6.69
N ILE A 331 16.66 -0.06 -5.64
CA ILE A 331 16.05 -0.96 -4.69
C ILE A 331 14.53 -0.81 -4.84
N THR A 332 13.83 -1.89 -5.11
CA THR A 332 12.37 -1.93 -5.05
C THR A 332 11.93 -2.78 -3.87
N ALA A 333 10.85 -2.39 -3.21
CA ALA A 333 10.25 -3.11 -2.10
C ALA A 333 8.73 -3.13 -2.28
N THR A 334 8.15 -4.33 -2.30
CA THR A 334 6.70 -4.53 -2.44
C THR A 334 6.17 -5.54 -1.43
N ASP A 335 5.05 -5.22 -0.81
CA ASP A 335 4.25 -6.07 0.07
C ASP A 335 3.17 -6.86 -0.70
N GLY A 336 3.11 -6.68 -2.04
CA GLY A 336 2.08 -7.26 -2.90
C GLY A 336 0.87 -6.34 -3.13
N PHE A 337 0.76 -5.23 -2.42
CA PHE A 337 -0.26 -4.19 -2.58
C PHE A 337 0.31 -2.89 -3.11
N ALA A 338 1.48 -2.52 -2.62
CA ALA A 338 2.19 -1.32 -3.02
C ALA A 338 3.66 -1.64 -3.36
N GLU A 339 4.27 -0.84 -4.21
CA GLU A 339 5.70 -0.88 -4.49
C GLU A 339 6.31 0.48 -4.26
N VAL A 340 7.45 0.51 -3.57
CA VAL A 340 8.26 1.70 -3.37
C VAL A 340 9.66 1.47 -3.95
N THR A 341 10.30 2.56 -4.37
CA THR A 341 11.62 2.52 -5.00
C THR A 341 12.58 3.50 -4.35
N ARG A 342 13.85 3.08 -4.17
CA ARG A 342 14.97 3.91 -3.78
C ARG A 342 16.05 3.82 -4.86
N THR A 343 16.58 4.99 -5.29
CA THR A 343 17.58 5.06 -6.34
C THR A 343 18.82 5.80 -5.84
N TYR A 344 19.99 5.21 -6.07
CA TYR A 344 21.29 5.83 -5.87
C TYR A 344 22.04 5.83 -7.19
N THR A 345 22.87 6.84 -7.42
CA THR A 345 23.79 6.87 -8.54
C THR A 345 25.23 6.99 -8.03
N PHE A 346 26.17 6.45 -8.74
CA PHE A 346 27.60 6.61 -8.46
C PHE A 346 28.38 6.63 -9.77
N ASP A 347 29.59 7.21 -9.75
CA ASP A 347 30.49 7.22 -10.90
C ASP A 347 31.67 6.28 -10.62
N LYS A 348 31.76 5.17 -11.39
CA LYS A 348 32.90 4.28 -11.33
C LYS A 348 34.08 4.88 -12.11
N SER A 349 35.19 5.14 -11.41
CA SER A 349 36.40 5.71 -12.01
C SER A 349 37.61 4.92 -11.56
N VAL A 350 37.92 3.83 -12.26
CA VAL A 350 39.10 2.99 -12.03
C VAL A 350 40.14 3.32 -13.07
N THR A 351 41.27 3.83 -12.63
CA THR A 351 42.38 4.20 -13.51
C THR A 351 43.38 3.07 -13.68
N LYS A 352 43.48 2.15 -12.71
CA LYS A 352 44.45 1.06 -12.71
C LYS A 352 43.85 -0.25 -12.23
N LEU A 353 44.15 -1.34 -12.98
CA LEU A 353 43.82 -2.71 -12.60
C LEU A 353 45.12 -3.48 -12.36
N VAL A 354 45.18 -4.26 -11.30
CA VAL A 354 46.18 -5.27 -11.05
C VAL A 354 45.49 -6.61 -10.79
N ALA A 355 45.73 -7.57 -11.68
CA ALA A 355 45.23 -8.95 -11.54
C ALA A 355 46.42 -9.85 -11.21
N GLN A 356 46.41 -10.48 -10.05
CA GLN A 356 47.42 -11.41 -9.57
C GLN A 356 46.76 -12.50 -8.77
N ARG A 357 47.22 -13.76 -8.92
CA ARG A 357 46.75 -14.83 -8.03
C ARG A 357 47.22 -14.60 -6.60
N THR A 358 46.34 -14.79 -5.66
CA THR A 358 46.65 -14.72 -4.22
C THR A 358 47.57 -15.84 -3.77
N SER A 359 47.50 -17.02 -4.42
CA SER A 359 48.39 -18.15 -4.17
C SER A 359 49.06 -18.59 -5.47
N PRO A 360 50.40 -18.70 -5.51
CA PRO A 360 51.11 -19.20 -6.66
C PRO A 360 50.72 -20.63 -7.04
N PHE A 361 50.94 -21.02 -8.29
CA PHE A 361 50.90 -22.42 -8.69
C PHE A 361 52.13 -23.14 -8.17
N THR A 362 51.96 -24.26 -7.51
CA THR A 362 53.03 -25.09 -6.97
C THR A 362 53.77 -25.79 -8.11
N ALA A 363 55.09 -25.79 -8.05
CA ALA A 363 55.97 -26.55 -8.97
C ALA A 363 56.88 -27.50 -8.15
N THR A 364 57.03 -28.73 -8.63
CA THR A 364 57.89 -29.77 -8.00
C THR A 364 59.36 -29.57 -8.28
N SER A 365 59.67 -28.94 -9.38
CA SER A 365 61.05 -28.56 -9.81
C SER A 365 61.08 -27.09 -10.18
N GLN A 366 62.27 -26.54 -10.41
CA GLN A 366 62.42 -25.17 -10.88
C GLN A 366 61.74 -24.97 -12.23
N PRO A 367 60.70 -24.10 -12.30
CA PRO A 367 60.09 -23.74 -13.58
C PRO A 367 61.08 -22.97 -14.43
N LYS A 368 61.28 -23.45 -15.66
CA LYS A 368 62.27 -22.86 -16.60
C LYS A 368 61.60 -21.90 -17.59
N SER A 369 60.38 -22.18 -17.95
CA SER A 369 59.69 -21.38 -18.95
C SER A 369 58.21 -21.18 -18.62
N ILE A 370 57.60 -20.17 -19.26
CA ILE A 370 56.17 -19.87 -19.15
C ILE A 370 55.64 -19.32 -20.49
N ILE A 371 54.42 -19.70 -20.82
CA ILE A 371 53.61 -19.03 -21.83
C ILE A 371 52.35 -18.49 -21.19
N VAL A 372 52.01 -17.21 -21.43
CA VAL A 372 50.80 -16.55 -20.91
C VAL A 372 50.02 -15.96 -22.07
N SER A 373 48.71 -16.13 -22.04
CA SER A 373 47.73 -15.50 -22.93
C SER A 373 46.82 -14.60 -22.14
N VAL A 374 46.54 -13.42 -22.65
CA VAL A 374 45.59 -12.47 -22.04
C VAL A 374 44.58 -12.01 -23.09
N VAL A 375 43.30 -12.32 -22.89
CA VAL A 375 42.22 -11.83 -23.75
C VAL A 375 41.76 -10.47 -23.18
N LYS A 376 41.96 -9.42 -23.97
CA LYS A 376 41.82 -8.04 -23.52
C LYS A 376 41.32 -7.10 -24.61
N VAL A 377 40.67 -6.02 -24.18
CA VAL A 377 40.47 -4.79 -24.97
C VAL A 377 41.13 -3.65 -24.17
N ILE A 378 42.12 -3.00 -24.76
CA ILE A 378 42.88 -1.95 -24.07
C ILE A 378 43.08 -0.80 -25.05
N PRO A 379 42.80 0.46 -24.66
CA PRO A 379 43.05 1.64 -25.49
C PRO A 379 44.55 1.83 -25.81
N ASP A 380 44.84 2.40 -26.95
CA ASP A 380 46.22 2.55 -27.44
C ASP A 380 47.17 3.26 -26.48
N ASN A 381 46.72 4.25 -25.73
CA ASN A 381 47.53 5.01 -24.79
C ASN A 381 47.63 4.37 -23.40
N ALA A 382 46.91 3.29 -23.13
CA ALA A 382 46.99 2.62 -21.84
C ALA A 382 48.27 1.78 -21.72
N ILE A 383 48.82 1.73 -20.53
CA ILE A 383 50.02 0.95 -20.22
C ILE A 383 49.57 -0.47 -19.84
N PHE A 384 50.01 -1.45 -20.62
CA PHE A 384 49.77 -2.86 -20.37
C PHE A 384 51.08 -3.53 -19.99
N LYS A 385 51.12 -4.23 -18.85
CA LYS A 385 52.27 -4.94 -18.36
C LYS A 385 51.90 -6.32 -17.85
N VAL A 386 52.70 -7.32 -18.23
CA VAL A 386 52.58 -8.68 -17.68
C VAL A 386 53.93 -9.08 -17.08
N GLU A 387 53.91 -9.50 -15.84
CA GLU A 387 55.05 -9.98 -15.09
C GLU A 387 54.81 -11.39 -14.62
N ALA A 388 55.84 -12.22 -14.60
CA ALA A 388 55.79 -13.56 -14.04
C ALA A 388 56.97 -13.78 -13.08
N CYS A 389 56.80 -14.71 -12.14
CA CYS A 389 57.90 -15.17 -11.31
C CYS A 389 57.81 -16.69 -11.17
N ASN A 390 58.98 -17.37 -11.03
CA ASN A 390 59.07 -18.81 -10.80
C ASN A 390 59.34 -19.16 -9.32
N ASN A 391 59.61 -18.17 -8.48
CA ASN A 391 59.81 -18.26 -7.04
C ASN A 391 58.68 -17.59 -6.25
N GLY A 392 57.41 -17.74 -6.70
CA GLY A 392 56.23 -17.05 -6.18
C GLY A 392 55.90 -17.25 -4.69
N PHE A 393 56.47 -18.28 -4.05
CA PHE A 393 56.33 -18.52 -2.61
C PHE A 393 57.38 -17.77 -1.75
N ASP A 394 58.35 -17.13 -2.35
CA ASP A 394 59.32 -16.31 -1.62
C ASP A 394 58.61 -15.10 -1.00
N ALA A 395 59.14 -14.62 0.13
CA ALA A 395 58.60 -13.39 0.76
C ALA A 395 58.75 -12.16 -0.17
N SER A 396 59.74 -12.18 -1.06
CA SER A 396 59.96 -11.18 -2.10
C SER A 396 60.25 -11.89 -3.42
N PRO A 397 59.21 -12.28 -4.19
CA PRO A 397 59.41 -12.96 -5.47
C PRO A 397 60.14 -12.09 -6.50
N THR A 398 60.93 -12.74 -7.34
CA THR A 398 61.62 -12.09 -8.48
C THR A 398 60.68 -11.99 -9.66
N TRP A 399 60.09 -10.83 -9.86
CA TRP A 399 59.19 -10.57 -10.97
C TRP A 399 59.94 -10.19 -12.23
N GLU A 400 59.71 -10.90 -13.30
CA GLU A 400 60.32 -10.67 -14.62
C GLU A 400 59.27 -10.15 -15.59
N ASP A 401 59.60 -9.09 -16.37
CA ASP A 401 58.67 -8.52 -17.36
C ASP A 401 58.61 -9.41 -18.59
N ILE A 402 57.48 -9.99 -18.84
CA ILE A 402 57.19 -10.91 -19.96
C ILE A 402 56.27 -10.28 -21.02
N THR A 403 55.94 -9.00 -20.89
CA THR A 403 54.95 -8.30 -21.72
C THR A 403 55.15 -8.51 -23.22
N SER A 404 56.36 -8.35 -23.70
CA SER A 404 56.67 -8.49 -25.14
C SER A 404 56.41 -9.92 -25.65
N ARG A 405 56.69 -10.93 -24.85
CA ARG A 405 56.42 -12.34 -25.20
C ARG A 405 54.93 -12.66 -25.22
N VAL A 406 54.19 -12.15 -24.23
CA VAL A 406 52.73 -12.26 -24.18
C VAL A 406 52.08 -11.64 -25.42
N LEU A 407 52.51 -10.45 -25.83
CA LEU A 407 51.95 -9.77 -26.99
C LEU A 407 52.27 -10.51 -28.30
N GLN A 408 53.37 -11.29 -28.35
CA GLN A 408 53.79 -12.09 -29.48
C GLN A 408 53.26 -13.53 -29.46
N GLY A 409 52.57 -13.94 -28.36
CA GLY A 409 52.12 -15.33 -28.17
C GLY A 409 53.32 -16.32 -28.06
N ARG A 410 54.45 -15.93 -27.45
CA ARG A 410 55.68 -16.72 -27.36
C ARG A 410 56.01 -17.09 -25.92
N ILE A 411 56.76 -18.20 -25.79
CA ILE A 411 57.34 -18.67 -24.52
C ILE A 411 58.32 -17.65 -24.00
N TYR A 412 58.37 -17.47 -22.67
CA TYR A 412 59.37 -16.74 -21.94
C TYR A 412 60.19 -17.69 -21.09
N ASP A 413 61.57 -17.65 -21.20
CA ASP A 413 62.46 -18.42 -20.37
C ASP A 413 62.82 -17.59 -19.14
N PHE A 414 62.63 -18.13 -17.94
CA PHE A 414 62.94 -17.45 -16.69
C PHE A 414 64.48 -17.26 -16.54
N THR A 415 64.83 -16.08 -16.10
CA THR A 415 66.27 -15.78 -15.81
C THR A 415 66.53 -16.06 -14.31
N ASN A 416 65.54 -16.03 -13.44
CA ASN A 416 65.73 -16.35 -12.03
C ASN A 416 65.99 -17.84 -11.80
N THR A 417 67.06 -18.16 -11.13
CA THR A 417 67.47 -19.55 -10.78
C THR A 417 67.48 -19.83 -9.29
N THR A 418 67.00 -18.89 -8.46
CA THR A 418 67.10 -18.99 -7.01
C THR A 418 65.65 -18.89 -6.35
N LYS A 419 65.55 -19.52 -5.20
CA LYS A 419 64.41 -19.37 -4.29
C LYS A 419 64.86 -19.34 -2.84
N THR A 420 64.08 -18.68 -1.98
CA THR A 420 64.25 -18.68 -0.52
C THR A 420 63.22 -19.52 0.19
N ALA A 421 62.04 -19.72 -0.42
CA ALA A 421 60.99 -20.60 0.11
C ALA A 421 61.36 -22.08 -0.09
N GLY A 422 60.68 -22.97 0.70
CA GLY A 422 60.91 -24.43 0.62
C GLY A 422 60.55 -25.04 -0.74
N GLN A 423 59.71 -24.37 -1.55
CA GLN A 423 59.24 -24.89 -2.84
C GLN A 423 59.26 -23.83 -3.91
N TRP A 424 59.32 -24.25 -5.17
CA TRP A 424 59.11 -23.41 -6.32
C TRP A 424 57.61 -23.14 -6.54
N GLY A 425 57.28 -21.99 -7.14
CA GLY A 425 55.93 -21.67 -7.51
C GLY A 425 55.84 -20.57 -8.51
N VAL A 426 54.91 -20.71 -9.47
CA VAL A 426 54.72 -19.71 -10.53
C VAL A 426 53.56 -18.79 -10.18
N ASN A 427 53.78 -17.51 -10.32
CA ASN A 427 52.73 -16.51 -10.26
C ASN A 427 52.80 -15.55 -11.43
N VAL A 428 51.66 -14.99 -11.82
CA VAL A 428 51.52 -14.02 -12.89
C VAL A 428 50.80 -12.81 -12.36
N ARG A 429 51.27 -11.63 -12.74
CA ARG A 429 50.67 -10.34 -12.44
C ARG A 429 50.45 -9.58 -13.74
N VAL A 430 49.20 -9.21 -14.00
CA VAL A 430 48.80 -8.37 -15.14
C VAL A 430 48.41 -7.01 -14.61
N THR A 431 49.02 -5.97 -15.11
CA THR A 431 48.75 -4.58 -14.76
C THR A 431 48.24 -3.85 -15.98
N VAL A 432 47.14 -3.12 -15.84
CA VAL A 432 46.64 -2.19 -16.83
C VAL A 432 46.46 -0.84 -16.15
N ASP A 433 47.15 0.19 -16.67
CA ASP A 433 46.96 1.57 -16.26
C ASP A 433 46.38 2.33 -17.45
N ARG A 434 45.24 3.00 -17.25
CA ARG A 434 44.57 3.75 -18.31
C ARG A 434 45.43 4.91 -18.85
N ASN A 435 46.37 5.44 -18.07
CA ASN A 435 47.23 6.54 -18.47
C ASN A 435 46.45 7.70 -19.13
N GLY A 436 45.29 8.04 -18.55
CA GLY A 436 44.37 9.05 -19.07
C GLY A 436 43.57 8.67 -20.32
N SER A 437 43.69 7.45 -20.82
CA SER A 437 42.93 6.99 -21.98
C SER A 437 41.45 6.77 -21.64
N GLU A 438 40.58 7.09 -22.60
CA GLU A 438 39.17 6.84 -22.57
C GLU A 438 38.78 5.58 -23.37
N GLY A 439 37.54 5.16 -23.25
CA GLY A 439 36.95 4.03 -23.99
C GLY A 439 37.05 2.69 -23.26
N ALA A 440 36.74 1.62 -23.98
CA ALA A 440 36.71 0.26 -23.44
C ALA A 440 38.07 -0.20 -22.96
N CYS A 441 38.15 -0.69 -21.71
CA CYS A 441 39.41 -1.17 -21.10
C CYS A 441 39.05 -2.29 -20.12
N TYR A 442 39.25 -3.54 -20.54
CA TYR A 442 38.93 -4.72 -19.72
C TYR A 442 39.80 -5.93 -20.13
N ILE A 443 39.93 -6.87 -19.18
CA ILE A 443 40.47 -8.20 -19.37
C ILE A 443 39.36 -9.21 -19.11
N THR A 444 39.17 -10.16 -20.02
CA THR A 444 38.15 -11.23 -19.86
C THR A 444 38.76 -12.55 -19.43
N GLU A 445 40.00 -12.81 -19.81
CA GLU A 445 40.65 -14.08 -19.52
C GLU A 445 42.18 -13.93 -19.38
N ILE A 446 42.78 -14.66 -18.47
CA ILE A 446 44.21 -14.84 -18.30
C ILE A 446 44.43 -16.37 -18.22
N GLY A 447 45.18 -16.91 -19.15
CA GLY A 447 45.51 -18.34 -19.20
C GLY A 447 47.02 -18.54 -19.48
N GLY A 448 47.50 -19.77 -19.28
CA GLY A 448 48.87 -20.08 -19.57
C GLY A 448 49.30 -21.45 -19.09
N ASN A 449 50.57 -21.80 -19.39
CA ASN A 449 51.24 -23.01 -18.92
C ASN A 449 52.68 -22.73 -18.61
N PHE A 450 53.31 -23.54 -17.78
CA PHE A 450 54.75 -23.46 -17.44
C PHE A 450 55.35 -24.84 -17.33
N GLU A 451 56.67 -24.93 -17.55
CA GLU A 451 57.47 -26.15 -17.40
C GLU A 451 58.82 -25.89 -16.73
#